data_37d84aa827cd19e29cad41a41aa8d92e
#
_entry.id   37d84aa827cd19e29cad41a41aa8d92e
#
_cell.length_a   1.000
_cell.length_b   1.000
_cell.length_c   1.000
_cell.angle_alpha   90.00
_cell.angle_beta   90.00
_cell.angle_gamma   90.00
#
_symmetry.space_group_name_H-M   'P 1'
#
loop_
_entity.id
_entity.type
_entity.pdbx_description
1 polymer ?
#
loop_
_entity_poly.entity_id
_entity_poly.type
_entity_poly.pdbx_seq_one_letter_code
_entity_poly.pdbx_strand_id
1 'polypeptide(L)'
;MVDLTTRVRLKAEWEKQLAIFMAFPHQNSDWTKHIHKARACFLDIIEHIVCFESVILCIDTQDDEGFEIVKKHFSKALDSTNADFMKTQDDEYIKNLFNQSVPYTLIQNPKSKYLANFGGNSAFSLHIVRVPTNDTWARDFGAISVELESPQNLAQNPSQNMAQNKAGQRDKQIQLLDFTFNGWGLKYPAFYDNAITRALFRPELTRQMDMVLEGGSIDSNGAGVLLTNTQCLLEFNRNPHLSQVEIESKLKKYFGLDSVLWLTQGYLVGDDTDSHIDTLARFISKDTIAYVKCEDEKDEHFQALRLMESELQVLKQANGEPYKLVALPFTRAIFDENGERLPASYANFLFVNGALLVPTYDDKNDEKALKILAQALPSHRVVGIDCRSLILWHGSLHCVTMQMYRL
;
A
#
# COMPACT_ATOMS: atom_id res chain seq x y z
N MET A 1 26.86 2.38 -8.20
CA MET A 1 27.08 3.52 -7.28
C MET A 1 26.07 4.57 -7.65
N VAL A 2 25.15 4.94 -6.73
CA VAL A 2 24.26 6.09 -6.94
C VAL A 2 25.17 7.31 -6.95
N ASP A 3 25.09 8.11 -8.02
CA ASP A 3 25.78 9.39 -8.11
C ASP A 3 25.40 10.22 -6.87
N LEU A 4 26.40 10.81 -6.19
CA LEU A 4 26.23 11.64 -4.99
C LEU A 4 25.33 12.86 -5.19
N THR A 5 24.88 13.10 -6.43
CA THR A 5 23.98 14.20 -6.82
C THR A 5 22.51 13.75 -6.99
N THR A 6 22.22 12.46 -6.98
CA THR A 6 20.87 11.93 -7.11
C THR A 6 20.11 12.08 -5.76
N ARG A 7 19.02 12.80 -5.79
CA ARG A 7 18.12 12.95 -4.65
C ARG A 7 17.08 11.84 -4.68
N VAL A 8 16.91 11.15 -3.55
CA VAL A 8 15.85 10.13 -3.34
C VAL A 8 14.70 10.77 -2.59
N ARG A 9 13.45 10.39 -2.91
CA ARG A 9 12.26 10.81 -2.16
C ARG A 9 11.24 9.67 -2.08
N LEU A 10 10.83 9.33 -0.87
CA LEU A 10 9.64 8.52 -0.64
C LEU A 10 8.41 9.42 -0.72
N LYS A 11 7.47 9.09 -1.59
CA LYS A 11 6.23 9.86 -1.78
C LYS A 11 5.23 9.54 -0.66
N ALA A 12 4.30 10.47 -0.43
CA ALA A 12 3.15 10.19 0.40
C ALA A 12 2.10 9.40 -0.39
N GLU A 13 1.27 8.62 0.30
CA GLU A 13 0.28 7.77 -0.36
C GLU A 13 -0.81 8.56 -1.10
N TRP A 14 -1.18 9.77 -0.62
CA TRP A 14 -2.14 10.65 -1.30
C TRP A 14 -1.60 11.37 -2.55
N GLU A 15 -0.32 11.21 -2.89
CA GLU A 15 0.21 11.77 -4.14
C GLU A 15 -0.25 10.92 -5.32
N LYS A 16 -0.35 11.56 -6.52
CA LYS A 16 -0.85 10.89 -7.71
C LYS A 16 -0.13 9.57 -7.96
N GLN A 17 -0.90 8.51 -8.02
CA GLN A 17 -0.48 7.13 -8.24
C GLN A 17 -0.68 6.72 -9.70
N LEU A 18 0.03 5.68 -10.12
CA LEU A 18 -0.13 5.03 -11.43
C LEU A 18 -1.12 3.87 -11.33
N ALA A 19 -0.95 3.04 -10.32
CA ALA A 19 -1.75 1.84 -10.10
C ALA A 19 -1.61 1.33 -8.67
N ILE A 20 -2.54 0.50 -8.24
CA ILE A 20 -2.44 -0.33 -7.03
C ILE A 20 -2.01 -1.75 -7.43
N PHE A 21 -0.95 -2.24 -6.80
CA PHE A 21 -0.51 -3.63 -6.88
C PHE A 21 -1.20 -4.47 -5.80
N MET A 22 -1.69 -5.65 -6.20
CA MET A 22 -2.37 -6.63 -5.34
C MET A 22 -1.99 -8.05 -5.73
N ALA A 23 -2.11 -9.01 -4.79
CA ALA A 23 -2.03 -10.44 -5.07
C ALA A 23 -3.36 -11.12 -4.73
N PHE A 24 -3.87 -11.97 -5.63
CA PHE A 24 -5.19 -12.59 -5.51
C PHE A 24 -5.15 -13.85 -4.64
N PRO A 25 -6.13 -14.09 -3.75
CA PRO A 25 -6.16 -15.27 -2.90
C PRO A 25 -6.35 -16.57 -3.68
N HIS A 26 -5.54 -17.58 -3.37
CA HIS A 26 -5.53 -18.87 -4.05
C HIS A 26 -5.62 -20.05 -3.07
N GLN A 27 -5.92 -21.26 -3.61
CA GLN A 27 -6.17 -22.46 -2.81
C GLN A 27 -4.94 -22.98 -2.04
N ASN A 28 -3.73 -22.62 -2.47
CA ASN A 28 -2.48 -23.03 -1.81
C ASN A 28 -1.97 -22.00 -0.79
N SER A 29 -2.83 -21.09 -0.34
CA SER A 29 -2.56 -20.10 0.70
C SER A 29 -3.43 -20.38 1.92
N ASP A 30 -3.23 -19.62 2.98
CA ASP A 30 -4.01 -19.74 4.21
C ASP A 30 -5.51 -19.45 4.02
N TRP A 31 -5.89 -18.85 2.87
CA TRP A 31 -7.27 -18.54 2.52
C TRP A 31 -8.14 -19.77 2.19
N THR A 32 -7.56 -20.97 2.04
CA THR A 32 -8.26 -22.19 1.59
C THR A 32 -9.63 -22.39 2.25
N LYS A 33 -9.71 -22.24 3.57
CA LYS A 33 -10.94 -22.41 4.36
C LYS A 33 -12.02 -21.39 3.99
N HIS A 34 -11.64 -20.18 3.63
CA HIS A 34 -12.54 -19.06 3.35
C HIS A 34 -12.36 -18.46 1.95
N ILE A 35 -11.79 -19.23 1.02
CA ILE A 35 -11.36 -18.74 -0.30
C ILE A 35 -12.46 -18.01 -1.07
N HIS A 36 -13.70 -18.48 -1.01
CA HIS A 36 -14.82 -17.82 -1.71
C HIS A 36 -15.14 -16.44 -1.13
N LYS A 37 -15.07 -16.29 0.20
CA LYS A 37 -15.29 -15.00 0.87
C LYS A 37 -14.13 -14.04 0.60
N ALA A 38 -12.90 -14.55 0.65
CA ALA A 38 -11.71 -13.78 0.33
C ALA A 38 -11.77 -13.27 -1.11
N ARG A 39 -11.97 -14.15 -2.09
CA ARG A 39 -12.08 -13.78 -3.50
C ARG A 39 -13.20 -12.76 -3.74
N ALA A 40 -14.36 -12.92 -3.12
CA ALA A 40 -15.45 -11.96 -3.23
C ALA A 40 -15.06 -10.57 -2.69
N CYS A 41 -14.38 -10.51 -1.54
CA CYS A 41 -13.87 -9.27 -0.97
C CYS A 41 -12.83 -8.61 -1.89
N PHE A 42 -11.86 -9.37 -2.41
CA PHE A 42 -10.85 -8.85 -3.35
C PHE A 42 -11.47 -8.32 -4.64
N LEU A 43 -12.46 -9.01 -5.20
CA LEU A 43 -13.18 -8.53 -6.39
C LEU A 43 -13.88 -7.19 -6.09
N ASP A 44 -14.50 -7.06 -4.92
CA ASP A 44 -15.17 -5.82 -4.50
C ASP A 44 -14.16 -4.66 -4.30
N ILE A 45 -13.00 -4.94 -3.68
CA ILE A 45 -11.91 -3.96 -3.55
C ILE A 45 -11.44 -3.50 -4.94
N ILE A 46 -11.18 -4.42 -5.85
CA ILE A 46 -10.75 -4.10 -7.22
C ILE A 46 -11.82 -3.29 -7.95
N GLU A 47 -13.12 -3.63 -7.81
CA GLU A 47 -14.21 -2.85 -8.39
C GLU A 47 -14.22 -1.39 -7.92
N HIS A 48 -13.86 -1.13 -6.66
CA HIS A 48 -13.74 0.23 -6.15
C HIS A 48 -12.51 0.93 -6.72
N ILE A 49 -11.32 0.28 -6.68
CA ILE A 49 -10.08 0.89 -7.13
C ILE A 49 -10.13 1.27 -8.61
N VAL A 50 -10.68 0.42 -9.49
CA VAL A 50 -10.76 0.71 -10.94
C VAL A 50 -11.67 1.89 -11.29
N CYS A 51 -12.39 2.44 -10.34
CA CYS A 51 -13.10 3.70 -10.50
C CYS A 51 -12.17 4.93 -10.43
N PHE A 52 -10.95 4.78 -9.90
CA PHE A 52 -10.03 5.87 -9.58
C PHE A 52 -8.65 5.71 -10.21
N GLU A 53 -8.18 4.46 -10.39
CA GLU A 53 -6.88 4.15 -10.97
C GLU A 53 -6.79 2.70 -11.44
N SER A 54 -5.71 2.37 -12.17
CA SER A 54 -5.48 1.01 -12.65
C SER A 54 -5.05 0.06 -11.51
N VAL A 55 -5.27 -1.24 -11.72
CA VAL A 55 -4.84 -2.28 -10.80
C VAL A 55 -3.86 -3.21 -11.50
N ILE A 56 -2.76 -3.56 -10.84
CA ILE A 56 -1.85 -4.64 -11.21
C ILE A 56 -2.16 -5.81 -10.28
N LEU A 57 -2.77 -6.85 -10.82
CA LEU A 57 -3.20 -8.03 -10.06
C LEU A 57 -2.30 -9.21 -10.35
N CYS A 58 -1.57 -9.65 -9.33
CA CYS A 58 -0.83 -10.89 -9.34
C CYS A 58 -1.77 -12.05 -9.06
N ILE A 59 -1.74 -13.08 -9.90
CA ILE A 59 -2.45 -14.33 -9.68
C ILE A 59 -1.43 -15.46 -9.73
N ASP A 60 -1.44 -16.34 -8.73
CA ASP A 60 -0.53 -17.47 -8.66
C ASP A 60 -0.57 -18.30 -9.96
N THR A 61 0.60 -18.76 -10.42
CA THR A 61 0.73 -19.49 -11.69
C THR A 61 -0.05 -20.79 -11.73
N GLN A 62 -0.37 -21.37 -10.58
CA GLN A 62 -1.15 -22.61 -10.47
C GLN A 62 -2.64 -22.38 -10.23
N ASP A 63 -3.08 -21.12 -10.03
CA ASP A 63 -4.48 -20.76 -9.77
C ASP A 63 -5.23 -20.40 -11.06
N ASP A 64 -5.48 -21.36 -11.93
CA ASP A 64 -6.26 -21.15 -13.14
C ASP A 64 -7.72 -20.82 -12.83
N GLU A 65 -8.28 -21.38 -11.76
CA GLU A 65 -9.63 -21.06 -11.30
C GLU A 65 -9.78 -19.60 -10.94
N GLY A 66 -8.87 -19.06 -10.10
CA GLY A 66 -8.86 -17.66 -9.73
C GLY A 66 -8.70 -16.74 -10.93
N PHE A 67 -7.84 -17.10 -11.88
CA PHE A 67 -7.67 -16.36 -13.13
C PHE A 67 -8.97 -16.27 -13.93
N GLU A 68 -9.68 -17.39 -14.13
CA GLU A 68 -10.94 -17.40 -14.86
C GLU A 68 -12.07 -16.69 -14.11
N ILE A 69 -12.11 -16.75 -12.77
CA ILE A 69 -13.04 -15.98 -11.95
C ILE A 69 -12.84 -14.48 -12.20
N VAL A 70 -11.61 -13.97 -12.11
CA VAL A 70 -11.27 -12.56 -12.33
C VAL A 70 -11.63 -12.12 -13.75
N LYS A 71 -11.22 -12.89 -14.76
CA LYS A 71 -11.57 -12.60 -16.16
C LYS A 71 -13.07 -12.50 -16.38
N LYS A 72 -13.83 -13.51 -15.93
CA LYS A 72 -15.29 -13.52 -16.08
C LYS A 72 -15.96 -12.36 -15.36
N HIS A 73 -15.44 -11.99 -14.18
CA HIS A 73 -16.03 -10.93 -13.37
C HIS A 73 -15.87 -9.57 -14.05
N PHE A 74 -14.66 -9.23 -14.53
CA PHE A 74 -14.33 -7.90 -15.04
C PHE A 74 -14.53 -7.74 -16.55
N SER A 75 -14.56 -8.80 -17.34
CA SER A 75 -14.81 -8.70 -18.79
C SER A 75 -16.25 -8.26 -19.07
N LYS A 76 -16.42 -7.32 -19.98
CA LYS A 76 -17.74 -7.00 -20.53
C LYS A 76 -18.21 -8.20 -21.36
N ALA A 77 -19.51 -8.56 -21.29
CA ALA A 77 -20.09 -9.43 -22.29
C ALA A 77 -19.77 -8.84 -23.67
N LEU A 78 -19.32 -9.67 -24.60
CA LEU A 78 -19.05 -9.27 -25.99
C LEU A 78 -20.32 -8.72 -26.63
N ASP A 79 -20.66 -7.47 -26.35
CA ASP A 79 -21.52 -6.70 -27.21
C ASP A 79 -20.66 -6.26 -28.40
N SER A 80 -21.00 -6.81 -29.56
CA SER A 80 -20.29 -6.73 -30.83
C SER A 80 -20.36 -5.33 -31.51
N THR A 81 -20.38 -4.26 -30.76
CA THR A 81 -20.21 -2.91 -31.30
C THR A 81 -18.87 -2.38 -30.88
N ASN A 82 -17.89 -2.66 -31.74
CA ASN A 82 -16.55 -2.12 -31.76
C ASN A 82 -16.47 -0.65 -31.33
N ALA A 83 -15.92 -0.43 -30.14
CA ALA A 83 -15.03 0.69 -30.00
C ALA A 83 -13.62 0.08 -29.90
N ASP A 84 -12.77 0.35 -30.87
CA ASP A 84 -11.32 0.25 -30.76
C ASP A 84 -10.90 1.14 -29.59
N PHE A 85 -10.93 0.60 -28.37
CA PHE A 85 -10.37 1.29 -27.23
C PHE A 85 -8.85 1.30 -27.41
N MET A 86 -8.33 2.44 -27.86
CA MET A 86 -6.90 2.64 -27.93
C MET A 86 -6.33 2.44 -26.52
N LYS A 87 -5.32 1.56 -26.41
CA LYS A 87 -4.52 1.43 -25.19
C LYS A 87 -4.12 2.80 -24.71
N THR A 88 -4.33 3.08 -23.43
CA THR A 88 -3.87 4.35 -22.86
C THR A 88 -2.34 4.37 -22.80
N GLN A 89 -1.73 5.56 -22.73
CA GLN A 89 -0.28 5.65 -22.48
C GLN A 89 0.11 4.96 -21.16
N ASP A 90 -0.79 4.94 -20.18
CA ASP A 90 -0.57 4.30 -18.89
C ASP A 90 -0.60 2.78 -19.00
N ASP A 91 -1.47 2.19 -19.85
CA ASP A 91 -1.50 0.74 -20.08
C ASP A 91 -0.19 0.24 -20.69
N GLU A 92 0.34 0.96 -21.67
CA GLU A 92 1.60 0.60 -22.28
C GLU A 92 2.78 0.81 -21.33
N TYR A 93 2.75 1.90 -20.56
CA TYR A 93 3.75 2.18 -19.54
C TYR A 93 3.78 1.07 -18.49
N ILE A 94 2.62 0.69 -17.91
CA ILE A 94 2.52 -0.39 -16.90
C ILE A 94 3.02 -1.72 -17.51
N LYS A 95 2.60 -2.06 -18.72
CA LYS A 95 3.07 -3.29 -19.40
C LYS A 95 4.59 -3.30 -19.54
N ASN A 96 5.21 -2.18 -19.81
CA ASN A 96 6.65 -2.05 -19.96
C ASN A 96 7.43 -2.10 -18.65
N LEU A 97 6.75 -2.10 -17.49
CA LEU A 97 7.42 -2.33 -16.20
C LEU A 97 7.76 -3.81 -15.99
N PHE A 98 7.03 -4.72 -16.64
CA PHE A 98 7.15 -6.16 -16.40
C PHE A 98 8.27 -6.81 -17.20
N ASN A 99 8.81 -7.90 -16.66
CA ASN A 99 9.65 -8.82 -17.40
C ASN A 99 8.89 -9.39 -18.60
N GLN A 100 9.53 -9.49 -19.75
CA GLN A 100 8.89 -9.96 -20.99
C GLN A 100 8.40 -11.43 -20.91
N SER A 101 8.97 -12.22 -20.01
CA SER A 101 8.60 -13.63 -19.80
C SER A 101 7.37 -13.81 -18.92
N VAL A 102 6.89 -12.76 -18.23
CA VAL A 102 5.73 -12.87 -17.34
C VAL A 102 4.45 -12.95 -18.16
N PRO A 103 3.63 -13.98 -17.96
CA PRO A 103 2.31 -14.05 -18.60
C PRO A 103 1.45 -12.86 -18.19
N TYR A 104 0.90 -12.17 -19.18
CA TYR A 104 0.21 -10.92 -19.00
C TYR A 104 -1.13 -10.89 -19.75
N THR A 105 -2.16 -10.41 -19.08
CA THR A 105 -3.50 -10.17 -19.65
C THR A 105 -3.98 -8.78 -19.25
N LEU A 106 -4.49 -8.01 -20.23
CA LEU A 106 -5.07 -6.69 -20.00
C LEU A 106 -6.59 -6.76 -20.14
N ILE A 107 -7.31 -6.25 -19.13
CA ILE A 107 -8.74 -5.99 -19.21
C ILE A 107 -8.92 -4.47 -19.17
N GLN A 108 -9.23 -3.89 -20.31
CA GLN A 108 -9.52 -2.46 -20.42
C GLN A 108 -10.97 -2.17 -20.01
N ASN A 109 -11.19 -1.03 -19.35
CA ASN A 109 -12.51 -0.63 -18.87
C ASN A 109 -13.22 -1.78 -18.10
N PRO A 110 -12.60 -2.31 -17.04
CA PRO A 110 -13.16 -3.41 -16.28
C PRO A 110 -14.54 -3.03 -15.76
N LYS A 111 -15.43 -4.02 -15.70
CA LYS A 111 -16.75 -3.81 -15.10
C LYS A 111 -16.60 -3.45 -13.63
N SER A 112 -17.40 -2.49 -13.19
CA SER A 112 -17.62 -2.24 -11.77
C SER A 112 -19.05 -1.73 -11.57
N LYS A 113 -19.73 -2.25 -10.58
CA LYS A 113 -21.05 -1.81 -10.16
C LYS A 113 -21.04 -0.39 -9.59
N TYR A 114 -19.85 0.12 -9.23
CA TYR A 114 -19.66 1.44 -8.61
C TYR A 114 -19.39 2.56 -9.63
N LEU A 115 -19.08 2.25 -10.88
CA LEU A 115 -18.76 3.26 -11.90
C LEU A 115 -19.84 4.34 -12.04
N ALA A 116 -21.13 3.95 -11.96
CA ALA A 116 -22.23 4.91 -12.02
C ALA A 116 -22.16 5.96 -10.90
N ASN A 117 -21.66 5.60 -9.73
CA ASN A 117 -21.53 6.49 -8.58
C ASN A 117 -20.34 7.47 -8.73
N PHE A 118 -19.38 7.17 -9.62
CA PHE A 118 -18.11 7.89 -9.71
C PHE A 118 -17.85 8.53 -11.10
N GLY A 119 -18.85 8.61 -11.96
CA GLY A 119 -18.73 9.31 -13.25
C GLY A 119 -18.97 8.46 -14.51
N GLY A 120 -19.32 7.20 -14.34
CA GLY A 120 -19.93 6.37 -15.40
C GLY A 120 -19.02 5.63 -16.35
N ASN A 121 -17.76 6.05 -16.57
CA ASN A 121 -16.79 5.36 -17.41
C ASN A 121 -15.44 5.27 -16.71
N SER A 122 -14.90 4.05 -16.59
CA SER A 122 -13.51 3.88 -16.17
C SER A 122 -12.58 4.17 -17.35
N ALA A 123 -11.60 5.05 -17.15
CA ALA A 123 -10.47 5.21 -18.06
C ALA A 123 -9.28 4.31 -17.65
N PHE A 124 -9.48 3.46 -16.63
CA PHE A 124 -8.46 2.65 -16.00
C PHE A 124 -8.57 1.19 -16.41
N SER A 125 -7.53 0.42 -16.14
CA SER A 125 -7.40 -0.96 -16.60
C SER A 125 -7.03 -1.91 -15.47
N LEU A 126 -7.37 -3.19 -15.65
CA LEU A 126 -6.89 -4.29 -14.81
C LEU A 126 -5.79 -5.04 -15.56
N HIS A 127 -4.58 -4.97 -15.05
CA HIS A 127 -3.38 -5.63 -15.55
C HIS A 127 -3.15 -6.91 -14.76
N ILE A 128 -3.45 -8.06 -15.35
CA ILE A 128 -3.28 -9.36 -14.69
C ILE A 128 -1.92 -9.93 -15.08
N VAL A 129 -1.13 -10.31 -14.09
CA VAL A 129 0.16 -10.98 -14.24
C VAL A 129 0.16 -12.32 -13.49
N ARG A 130 0.86 -13.33 -14.04
CA ARG A 130 0.92 -14.68 -13.45
C ARG A 130 2.33 -14.93 -12.92
N VAL A 131 2.48 -14.90 -11.60
CA VAL A 131 3.74 -15.22 -10.89
C VAL A 131 3.41 -16.01 -9.61
N PRO A 132 4.31 -16.90 -9.15
CA PRO A 132 4.10 -17.62 -7.89
C PRO A 132 3.97 -16.67 -6.72
N THR A 133 3.02 -16.94 -5.81
CA THR A 133 2.82 -16.22 -4.55
C THR A 133 2.64 -17.21 -3.41
N ASN A 134 2.98 -16.81 -2.18
CA ASN A 134 2.58 -17.56 -0.98
C ASN A 134 1.23 -17.05 -0.48
N ASP A 135 1.03 -15.73 -0.43
CA ASP A 135 -0.15 -15.10 0.15
C ASP A 135 -0.52 -13.77 -0.58
N THR A 136 -1.36 -12.97 0.03
CA THR A 136 -2.03 -11.80 -0.56
C THR A 136 -1.57 -10.45 -0.02
N TRP A 137 -0.68 -10.43 0.94
CA TRP A 137 -0.32 -9.24 1.72
C TRP A 137 0.68 -8.34 0.97
N ALA A 138 0.21 -7.82 -0.16
CA ALA A 138 1.00 -7.05 -1.11
C ALA A 138 1.65 -5.80 -0.50
N ARG A 139 1.10 -5.25 0.57
CA ARG A 139 1.69 -4.15 1.32
C ARG A 139 3.09 -4.48 1.83
N ASP A 140 3.31 -5.71 2.27
CA ASP A 140 4.48 -6.10 3.03
C ASP A 140 5.59 -6.70 2.16
N PHE A 141 5.22 -7.34 1.06
CA PHE A 141 6.18 -7.92 0.12
C PHE A 141 6.32 -7.16 -1.20
N GLY A 142 5.41 -6.21 -1.48
CA GLY A 142 5.47 -5.39 -2.67
C GLY A 142 6.64 -4.42 -2.67
N ALA A 143 7.17 -4.12 -3.86
CA ALA A 143 8.26 -3.15 -4.00
C ALA A 143 7.83 -1.75 -3.52
N ILE A 144 8.68 -1.09 -2.75
CA ILE A 144 8.47 0.29 -2.33
C ILE A 144 9.01 1.24 -3.40
N SER A 145 8.11 2.01 -4.01
CA SER A 145 8.47 2.97 -5.06
C SER A 145 9.09 4.24 -4.48
N VAL A 146 10.26 4.65 -4.99
CA VAL A 146 10.87 5.94 -4.67
C VAL A 146 11.09 6.77 -5.92
N GLU A 147 11.00 8.08 -5.80
CA GLU A 147 11.35 9.05 -6.81
C GLU A 147 12.87 9.33 -6.74
N LEU A 148 13.56 9.21 -7.87
CA LEU A 148 14.95 9.61 -8.04
C LEU A 148 14.99 10.88 -8.86
N GLU A 149 15.63 11.92 -8.36
CA GLU A 149 15.92 13.16 -9.09
C GLU A 149 17.41 13.29 -9.32
N SER A 150 17.85 13.17 -10.57
CA SER A 150 19.23 13.41 -10.95
C SER A 150 19.40 14.74 -11.68
N PRO A 151 20.55 15.42 -11.55
CA PRO A 151 20.88 16.56 -12.41
C PRO A 151 20.90 16.10 -13.87
N GLN A 152 20.28 16.87 -14.77
CA GLN A 152 20.41 16.58 -16.20
C GLN A 152 21.89 16.59 -16.58
N ASN A 153 22.39 15.48 -17.12
CA ASN A 153 23.70 15.43 -17.75
C ASN A 153 23.64 16.25 -19.04
N LEU A 154 24.12 17.48 -19.01
CA LEU A 154 24.29 18.36 -20.18
C LEU A 154 25.29 17.80 -21.21
N ALA A 155 25.82 16.57 -21.05
CA ALA A 155 26.95 16.03 -21.78
C ALA A 155 26.63 14.98 -22.85
N GLN A 156 25.37 14.63 -23.11
CA GLN A 156 25.06 13.68 -24.19
C GLN A 156 24.18 14.31 -25.27
N ASN A 157 24.83 14.82 -26.33
CA ASN A 157 24.31 15.42 -27.54
C ASN A 157 23.92 16.92 -27.52
N PRO A 158 24.88 17.85 -27.80
CA PRO A 158 24.57 19.28 -27.93
C PRO A 158 23.67 19.64 -29.13
N SER A 159 23.49 18.74 -30.11
CA SER A 159 22.86 19.05 -31.38
C SER A 159 21.35 18.81 -31.44
N GLN A 160 20.75 18.16 -30.47
CA GLN A 160 19.30 17.85 -30.50
C GLN A 160 18.45 18.59 -29.43
N ASN A 161 19.06 19.32 -28.49
CA ASN A 161 18.36 19.93 -27.36
C ASN A 161 18.22 21.47 -27.43
N MET A 162 18.32 22.08 -28.59
CA MET A 162 18.24 23.56 -28.69
C MET A 162 16.83 24.16 -28.56
N ALA A 163 15.78 23.36 -28.40
CA ALA A 163 14.42 23.91 -28.49
C ALA A 163 13.64 24.03 -27.17
N GLN A 164 13.96 23.36 -26.07
CA GLN A 164 13.07 23.42 -24.87
C GLN A 164 13.68 23.09 -23.48
N ASN A 165 14.97 23.17 -23.22
CA ASN A 165 15.48 22.88 -21.88
C ASN A 165 15.69 24.15 -21.05
N LYS A 166 14.83 24.37 -20.05
CA LYS A 166 15.08 25.33 -18.96
C LYS A 166 16.26 24.82 -18.10
N ALA A 167 17.31 25.61 -18.01
CA ALA A 167 18.44 25.31 -17.14
C ALA A 167 17.95 25.06 -15.70
N GLY A 168 18.30 23.89 -15.14
CA GLY A 168 17.97 23.51 -13.76
C GLY A 168 16.86 22.46 -13.59
N GLN A 169 16.29 21.92 -14.68
CA GLN A 169 15.33 20.83 -14.60
C GLN A 169 16.07 19.51 -14.29
N ARG A 170 15.61 18.74 -13.31
CA ARG A 170 16.14 17.42 -12.96
C ARG A 170 15.33 16.35 -13.68
N ASP A 171 16.01 15.33 -14.17
CA ASP A 171 15.33 14.14 -14.66
C ASP A 171 14.81 13.34 -13.46
N LYS A 172 13.53 12.97 -13.53
CA LYS A 172 12.86 12.16 -12.53
C LYS A 172 12.68 10.74 -13.04
N GLN A 173 12.93 9.79 -12.19
CA GLN A 173 12.76 8.37 -12.47
C GLN A 173 12.14 7.68 -11.25
N ILE A 174 11.40 6.59 -11.47
CA ILE A 174 10.98 5.68 -10.41
C ILE A 174 12.03 4.58 -10.26
N GLN A 175 12.33 4.24 -9.02
CA GLN A 175 13.02 3.02 -8.65
C GLN A 175 12.15 2.23 -7.70
N LEU A 176 12.08 0.92 -7.91
CA LEU A 176 11.39 -0.04 -7.07
C LEU A 176 12.40 -0.64 -6.10
N LEU A 177 12.28 -0.32 -4.82
CA LEU A 177 13.13 -0.88 -3.78
C LEU A 177 12.58 -2.24 -3.36
N ASP A 178 13.38 -3.28 -3.53
CA ASP A 178 13.08 -4.68 -3.23
C ASP A 178 13.72 -5.05 -1.89
N PHE A 179 12.97 -4.85 -0.80
CA PHE A 179 13.38 -5.25 0.54
C PHE A 179 13.18 -6.74 0.75
N THR A 180 13.95 -7.34 1.65
CA THR A 180 13.71 -8.71 2.04
C THR A 180 12.41 -8.80 2.85
N PHE A 181 11.50 -9.65 2.40
CA PHE A 181 10.33 -10.07 3.15
C PHE A 181 10.57 -11.47 3.73
N ASN A 182 10.51 -11.61 5.04
CA ASN A 182 10.81 -12.88 5.72
C ASN A 182 9.61 -13.46 6.48
N GLY A 183 8.39 -13.11 6.07
CA GLY A 183 7.16 -13.62 6.68
C GLY A 183 6.95 -13.09 8.10
N TRP A 184 7.04 -11.77 8.28
CA TRP A 184 6.82 -11.05 9.54
C TRP A 184 7.68 -11.55 10.70
N GLY A 185 8.97 -11.65 10.44
CA GLY A 185 9.91 -12.15 11.46
C GLY A 185 9.91 -13.68 11.56
N LEU A 186 9.87 -14.38 10.43
CA LEU A 186 9.94 -15.85 10.29
C LEU A 186 8.71 -16.60 10.84
N LYS A 187 7.55 -15.96 10.92
CA LYS A 187 6.30 -16.59 11.39
C LYS A 187 5.63 -17.42 10.30
N TYR A 188 5.77 -17.03 9.03
CA TYR A 188 5.07 -17.61 7.88
C TYR A 188 5.99 -17.89 6.69
N PRO A 189 5.66 -18.86 5.81
CA PRO A 189 6.36 -19.07 4.55
C PRO A 189 6.31 -17.83 3.67
N ALA A 190 7.47 -17.38 3.13
CA ALA A 190 7.56 -16.15 2.36
C ALA A 190 8.42 -16.29 1.09
N PHE A 191 8.73 -17.50 0.67
CA PHE A 191 9.71 -17.72 -0.40
C PHE A 191 9.31 -17.08 -1.73
N TYR A 192 8.05 -17.27 -2.16
CA TYR A 192 7.56 -16.71 -3.41
C TYR A 192 7.29 -15.21 -3.27
N ASP A 193 6.67 -14.80 -2.19
CA ASP A 193 6.35 -13.39 -1.93
C ASP A 193 7.62 -12.53 -1.87
N ASN A 194 8.67 -13.01 -1.18
CA ASN A 194 9.99 -12.37 -1.17
C ASN A 194 10.66 -12.30 -2.55
N ALA A 195 10.25 -13.12 -3.50
CA ALA A 195 10.80 -13.14 -4.85
C ALA A 195 9.96 -12.35 -5.88
N ILE A 196 8.74 -11.92 -5.52
CA ILE A 196 7.75 -11.40 -6.47
C ILE A 196 8.24 -10.17 -7.24
N THR A 197 8.90 -9.24 -6.57
CA THR A 197 9.43 -8.02 -7.20
C THR A 197 10.42 -8.36 -8.31
N ARG A 198 11.35 -9.25 -8.07
CA ARG A 198 12.38 -9.68 -9.03
C ARG A 198 11.79 -10.55 -10.15
N ALA A 199 10.76 -11.35 -9.84
CA ALA A 199 10.08 -12.17 -10.84
C ALA A 199 9.25 -11.31 -11.79
N LEU A 200 8.58 -10.29 -11.26
CA LEU A 200 7.60 -9.49 -11.98
C LEU A 200 8.21 -8.34 -12.77
N PHE A 201 9.06 -7.54 -12.15
CA PHE A 201 9.54 -6.29 -12.74
C PHE A 201 10.89 -6.46 -13.44
N ARG A 202 11.14 -5.60 -14.44
CA ARG A 202 12.42 -5.55 -15.15
C ARG A 202 13.57 -5.21 -14.19
N PRO A 203 14.72 -5.89 -14.30
CA PRO A 203 15.84 -5.71 -13.35
C PRO A 203 16.37 -4.28 -13.25
N GLU A 204 16.34 -3.51 -14.35
CA GLU A 204 16.81 -2.12 -14.37
C GLU A 204 15.92 -1.14 -13.58
N LEU A 205 14.68 -1.55 -13.27
CA LEU A 205 13.74 -0.76 -12.45
C LEU A 205 13.84 -1.11 -10.97
N THR A 206 14.45 -2.24 -10.64
CA THR A 206 14.48 -2.78 -9.28
C THR A 206 15.84 -2.58 -8.63
N ARG A 207 15.84 -2.41 -7.33
CA ARG A 207 17.05 -2.37 -6.51
C ARG A 207 16.84 -3.20 -5.25
N GLN A 208 17.61 -4.27 -5.12
CA GLN A 208 17.61 -5.09 -3.91
C GLN A 208 18.23 -4.32 -2.75
N MET A 209 17.58 -4.38 -1.60
CA MET A 209 17.97 -3.70 -0.38
C MET A 209 18.54 -4.69 0.63
N ASP A 210 19.42 -4.21 1.52
CA ASP A 210 20.17 -5.03 2.47
C ASP A 210 19.55 -5.02 3.88
N MET A 211 18.22 -5.08 3.98
CA MET A 211 17.50 -5.24 5.25
C MET A 211 16.13 -5.88 5.01
N VAL A 212 15.57 -6.44 6.07
CA VAL A 212 14.15 -6.87 6.13
C VAL A 212 13.30 -5.63 6.43
N LEU A 213 12.27 -5.40 5.60
CA LEU A 213 11.31 -4.31 5.81
C LEU A 213 9.99 -4.66 5.14
N GLU A 214 8.92 -4.56 5.88
CA GLU A 214 7.55 -4.63 5.39
C GLU A 214 6.99 -3.22 5.14
N GLY A 215 6.23 -3.03 4.05
CA GLY A 215 5.65 -1.73 3.70
C GLY A 215 4.64 -1.22 4.72
N GLY A 216 3.92 -2.13 5.42
CA GLY A 216 2.98 -1.77 6.48
C GLY A 216 3.63 -1.27 7.76
N SER A 217 4.92 -1.54 7.95
CA SER A 217 5.70 -1.08 9.11
C SER A 217 6.09 0.40 9.05
N ILE A 218 5.86 1.07 7.91
CA ILE A 218 6.26 2.47 7.67
C ILE A 218 5.14 3.29 7.05
N ASP A 219 5.08 4.58 7.38
CA ASP A 219 4.17 5.53 6.74
C ASP A 219 4.89 6.87 6.49
N SER A 220 4.72 7.46 5.30
CA SER A 220 5.46 8.64 4.84
C SER A 220 4.56 9.86 4.64
N ASN A 221 5.01 11.02 5.11
CA ASN A 221 4.34 12.28 4.80
C ASN A 221 4.74 12.90 3.44
N GLY A 222 5.60 12.24 2.65
CA GLY A 222 6.09 12.74 1.36
C GLY A 222 7.00 13.97 1.43
N ALA A 223 7.28 14.47 2.63
CA ALA A 223 8.08 15.66 2.87
C ALA A 223 9.29 15.39 3.79
N GLY A 224 9.86 14.18 3.67
CA GLY A 224 11.08 13.79 4.37
C GLY A 224 10.85 13.23 5.79
N VAL A 225 9.61 12.94 6.19
CA VAL A 225 9.31 12.35 7.50
C VAL A 225 8.66 10.97 7.33
N LEU A 226 9.13 10.02 8.09
CA LEU A 226 8.61 8.66 8.21
C LEU A 226 8.06 8.44 9.62
N LEU A 227 6.93 7.75 9.75
CA LEU A 227 6.37 7.27 11.00
C LEU A 227 6.50 5.75 11.05
N THR A 228 6.88 5.20 12.21
CA THR A 228 7.07 3.76 12.42
C THR A 228 6.90 3.38 13.90
N ASN A 229 6.95 2.08 14.20
CA ASN A 229 6.85 1.52 15.54
C ASN A 229 8.10 0.72 15.89
N THR A 230 8.59 0.86 17.12
CA THR A 230 9.77 0.14 17.62
C THR A 230 9.50 -1.37 17.75
N GLN A 231 8.29 -1.78 18.13
CA GLN A 231 7.96 -3.19 18.30
C GLN A 231 8.18 -3.99 17.01
N CYS A 232 7.82 -3.41 15.86
CA CYS A 232 8.01 -4.05 14.58
C CYS A 232 9.46 -3.97 14.09
N LEU A 233 10.01 -2.77 13.92
CA LEU A 233 11.32 -2.62 13.27
C LEU A 233 12.50 -3.11 14.10
N LEU A 234 12.36 -3.22 15.42
CA LEU A 234 13.37 -3.75 16.33
C LEU A 234 13.10 -5.19 16.76
N GLU A 235 12.08 -5.83 16.19
CA GLU A 235 11.81 -7.25 16.44
C GLU A 235 13.01 -8.08 15.97
N PHE A 236 13.48 -9.00 16.86
CA PHE A 236 14.75 -9.70 16.72
C PHE A 236 14.88 -10.51 15.41
N ASN A 237 13.80 -11.12 14.93
CA ASN A 237 13.86 -11.97 13.73
C ASN A 237 13.90 -11.19 12.41
N ARG A 238 13.84 -9.84 12.42
CA ARG A 238 13.97 -9.02 11.21
C ARG A 238 15.43 -8.63 10.93
N ASN A 239 15.99 -7.75 11.75
CA ASN A 239 17.33 -7.20 11.54
C ASN A 239 18.17 -7.28 12.82
N PRO A 240 18.45 -8.48 13.39
CA PRO A 240 19.10 -8.64 14.70
C PRO A 240 20.51 -8.04 14.79
N HIS A 241 21.15 -7.80 13.65
CA HIS A 241 22.50 -7.25 13.54
C HIS A 241 22.53 -5.72 13.46
N LEU A 242 21.36 -5.06 13.45
CA LEU A 242 21.24 -3.61 13.36
C LEU A 242 20.63 -3.02 14.63
N SER A 243 21.26 -1.96 15.15
CA SER A 243 20.67 -1.10 16.17
C SER A 243 19.60 -0.18 15.59
N GLN A 244 18.76 0.41 16.44
CA GLN A 244 17.77 1.41 16.02
C GLN A 244 18.40 2.56 15.22
N VAL A 245 19.57 3.05 15.65
CA VAL A 245 20.31 4.14 14.98
C VAL A 245 20.74 3.73 13.57
N GLU A 246 21.20 2.49 13.40
CA GLU A 246 21.60 1.97 12.09
C GLU A 246 20.41 1.75 11.17
N ILE A 247 19.29 1.23 11.69
CA ILE A 247 18.02 1.12 10.95
C ILE A 247 17.56 2.50 10.50
N GLU A 248 17.51 3.48 11.39
CA GLU A 248 17.13 4.86 11.06
C GLU A 248 18.04 5.47 10.00
N SER A 249 19.36 5.26 10.11
CA SER A 249 20.34 5.74 9.13
C SER A 249 20.08 5.13 7.74
N LYS A 250 19.79 3.82 7.69
CA LYS A 250 19.44 3.13 6.45
C LYS A 250 18.15 3.66 5.84
N LEU A 251 17.07 3.80 6.65
CA LEU A 251 15.78 4.35 6.19
C LEU A 251 15.94 5.77 5.63
N LYS A 252 16.67 6.65 6.35
CA LYS A 252 16.98 8.01 5.87
C LYS A 252 17.68 7.98 4.52
N LYS A 253 18.66 7.13 4.37
CA LYS A 253 19.43 6.98 3.11
C LYS A 253 18.60 6.42 1.97
N TYR A 254 17.77 5.39 2.23
CA TYR A 254 17.00 4.70 1.19
C TYR A 254 15.81 5.50 0.69
N PHE A 255 15.20 6.27 1.57
CA PHE A 255 13.99 7.01 1.30
C PHE A 255 14.19 8.53 1.19
N GLY A 256 15.42 9.02 1.42
CA GLY A 256 15.73 10.45 1.37
C GLY A 256 15.04 11.25 2.48
N LEU A 257 15.06 10.72 3.72
CA LEU A 257 14.35 11.32 4.84
C LEU A 257 15.23 12.25 5.65
N ASP A 258 14.60 13.28 6.21
CA ASP A 258 15.18 14.17 7.21
C ASP A 258 15.03 13.57 8.62
N SER A 259 13.88 12.90 8.89
CA SER A 259 13.59 12.36 10.22
C SER A 259 12.74 11.08 10.17
N VAL A 260 12.85 10.27 11.21
CA VAL A 260 12.01 9.10 11.48
C VAL A 260 11.37 9.31 12.85
N LEU A 261 10.05 9.25 12.92
CA LEU A 261 9.26 9.33 14.13
C LEU A 261 8.97 7.90 14.62
N TRP A 262 9.44 7.59 15.80
CA TRP A 262 9.29 6.28 16.41
C TRP A 262 8.21 6.31 17.48
N LEU A 263 7.17 5.48 17.32
CA LEU A 263 6.25 5.16 18.41
C LEU A 263 6.79 3.93 19.15
N THR A 264 6.61 3.93 20.46
CA THR A 264 7.02 2.83 21.34
C THR A 264 5.81 2.12 21.95
N GLN A 265 4.65 2.72 21.80
CA GLN A 265 3.38 2.25 22.35
C GLN A 265 2.35 2.01 21.24
N GLY A 266 1.31 1.25 21.58
CA GLY A 266 0.24 0.90 20.66
C GLY A 266 0.42 -0.50 20.08
N TYR A 267 -0.63 -1.30 20.19
CA TYR A 267 -0.74 -2.62 19.58
C TYR A 267 -2.21 -2.98 19.39
N LEU A 268 -2.47 -3.97 18.56
CA LEU A 268 -3.77 -4.61 18.44
C LEU A 268 -3.62 -6.11 18.74
N VAL A 269 -4.49 -6.63 19.60
CA VAL A 269 -4.57 -8.08 19.84
C VAL A 269 -5.01 -8.79 18.57
N GLY A 270 -4.34 -9.87 18.22
CA GLY A 270 -4.55 -10.59 16.97
C GLY A 270 -3.71 -10.09 15.81
N ASP A 271 -2.91 -9.01 15.97
CA ASP A 271 -1.97 -8.57 14.95
C ASP A 271 -0.72 -9.45 14.93
N ASP A 272 -0.43 -10.06 13.79
CA ASP A 272 0.72 -10.95 13.58
C ASP A 272 2.00 -10.24 13.14
N THR A 273 1.91 -8.90 12.93
CA THR A 273 2.97 -8.12 12.30
C THR A 273 3.93 -7.46 13.29
N ASP A 274 3.73 -7.64 14.59
CA ASP A 274 4.42 -6.94 15.68
C ASP A 274 4.12 -5.43 15.69
N SER A 275 2.86 -5.07 15.53
CA SER A 275 2.34 -3.69 15.60
C SER A 275 2.77 -2.83 14.40
N HIS A 276 2.41 -3.25 13.19
CA HIS A 276 2.54 -2.40 12.01
C HIS A 276 1.89 -1.04 12.22
N ILE A 277 2.58 0.00 11.78
CA ILE A 277 2.11 1.38 11.98
C ILE A 277 0.82 1.66 11.19
N ASP A 278 0.59 0.97 10.08
CA ASP A 278 -0.55 1.15 9.21
C ASP A 278 -1.89 0.70 9.81
N THR A 279 -1.84 -0.05 10.91
CA THR A 279 -3.02 -0.40 11.72
C THR A 279 -3.27 0.57 12.89
N LEU A 280 -2.30 1.42 13.23
CA LEU A 280 -2.28 2.26 14.42
C LEU A 280 -2.41 3.75 14.12
N ALA A 281 -1.52 4.27 13.27
CA ALA A 281 -1.44 5.71 12.98
C ALA A 281 -0.88 5.97 11.58
N ARG A 282 -1.49 6.87 10.83
CA ARG A 282 -1.16 7.16 9.44
C ARG A 282 -1.15 8.66 9.17
N PHE A 283 -0.22 9.13 8.36
CA PHE A 283 -0.33 10.47 7.79
C PHE A 283 -1.52 10.56 6.84
N ILE A 284 -2.28 11.65 6.93
CA ILE A 284 -3.33 12.01 5.97
C ILE A 284 -3.03 13.35 5.29
N SER A 285 -2.01 14.05 5.74
CA SER A 285 -1.38 15.20 5.10
C SER A 285 0.05 15.36 5.64
N LYS A 286 0.80 16.32 5.11
CA LYS A 286 2.17 16.60 5.56
C LYS A 286 2.27 16.90 7.06
N ASP A 287 1.21 17.43 7.64
CA ASP A 287 1.16 17.94 9.02
C ASP A 287 0.07 17.31 9.89
N THR A 288 -0.62 16.27 9.39
CA THR A 288 -1.77 15.68 10.08
C THR A 288 -1.63 14.15 10.13
N ILE A 289 -1.83 13.58 11.32
CA ILE A 289 -1.82 12.14 11.58
C ILE A 289 -3.21 11.70 12.05
N ALA A 290 -3.80 10.73 11.36
CA ALA A 290 -4.96 9.98 11.83
C ALA A 290 -4.47 8.79 12.67
N TYR A 291 -5.14 8.48 13.77
CA TYR A 291 -4.75 7.39 14.67
C TYR A 291 -5.98 6.75 15.32
N VAL A 292 -5.88 5.50 15.71
CA VAL A 292 -6.94 4.80 16.42
C VAL A 292 -6.96 5.18 17.90
N LYS A 293 -8.16 5.43 18.42
CA LYS A 293 -8.40 5.81 19.81
C LYS A 293 -9.42 4.92 20.47
N CYS A 294 -9.03 4.20 21.50
CA CYS A 294 -9.95 3.45 22.36
C CYS A 294 -10.47 4.36 23.47
N GLU A 295 -11.80 4.51 23.56
CA GLU A 295 -12.46 5.29 24.63
C GLU A 295 -13.05 4.41 25.76
N ASP A 296 -13.08 3.10 25.57
CA ASP A 296 -13.57 2.15 26.58
C ASP A 296 -12.43 1.75 27.54
N GLU A 297 -12.47 2.26 28.76
CA GLU A 297 -11.47 1.97 29.81
C GLU A 297 -11.41 0.49 30.20
N LYS A 298 -12.41 -0.31 29.83
CA LYS A 298 -12.46 -1.76 30.10
C LYS A 298 -11.85 -2.59 28.97
N ASP A 299 -11.62 -1.98 27.80
CA ASP A 299 -10.97 -2.66 26.68
C ASP A 299 -9.47 -2.84 26.97
N GLU A 300 -8.94 -4.02 26.67
CA GLU A 300 -7.54 -4.36 26.86
C GLU A 300 -6.55 -3.44 26.13
N HIS A 301 -6.99 -2.78 25.03
CA HIS A 301 -6.18 -1.85 24.26
C HIS A 301 -6.17 -0.42 24.84
N PHE A 302 -7.09 -0.09 25.76
CA PHE A 302 -7.27 1.29 26.25
C PHE A 302 -5.96 1.92 26.69
N GLN A 303 -5.21 1.21 27.55
CA GLN A 303 -3.97 1.76 28.12
C GLN A 303 -2.88 1.96 27.05
N ALA A 304 -2.69 0.97 26.15
CA ALA A 304 -1.67 1.02 25.12
C ALA A 304 -1.97 2.12 24.09
N LEU A 305 -3.22 2.24 23.63
CA LEU A 305 -3.63 3.26 22.65
C LEU A 305 -3.64 4.67 23.29
N ARG A 306 -3.93 4.80 24.57
CA ARG A 306 -3.81 6.06 25.30
C ARG A 306 -2.35 6.53 25.43
N LEU A 307 -1.43 5.61 25.70
CA LEU A 307 0.00 5.92 25.74
C LEU A 307 0.52 6.32 24.35
N MET A 308 0.11 5.61 23.29
CA MET A 308 0.40 5.99 21.90
C MET A 308 -0.12 7.40 21.56
N GLU A 309 -1.36 7.73 21.95
CA GLU A 309 -1.90 9.08 21.79
C GLU A 309 -1.01 10.13 22.46
N SER A 310 -0.51 9.84 23.68
CA SER A 310 0.39 10.75 24.41
C SER A 310 1.73 10.93 23.70
N GLU A 311 2.28 9.90 23.06
CA GLU A 311 3.47 10.00 22.20
C GLU A 311 3.18 10.87 20.98
N LEU A 312 2.07 10.65 20.27
CA LEU A 312 1.68 11.44 19.11
C LEU A 312 1.53 12.93 19.43
N GLN A 313 0.98 13.27 20.61
CA GLN A 313 0.77 14.66 21.04
C GLN A 313 2.07 15.43 21.23
N VAL A 314 3.18 14.79 21.52
CA VAL A 314 4.48 15.46 21.73
C VAL A 314 5.34 15.49 20.48
N LEU A 315 4.97 14.79 19.41
CA LEU A 315 5.69 14.82 18.13
C LEU A 315 5.67 16.22 17.54
N LYS A 316 6.81 16.61 16.97
CA LYS A 316 7.01 17.92 16.34
C LYS A 316 7.39 17.78 14.87
N GLN A 317 6.85 18.68 14.06
CA GLN A 317 7.30 18.92 12.70
C GLN A 317 8.67 19.61 12.69
N ALA A 318 9.33 19.67 11.54
CA ALA A 318 10.63 20.34 11.38
C ALA A 318 10.62 21.83 11.76
N ASN A 319 9.46 22.50 11.66
CA ASN A 319 9.28 23.90 12.07
C ASN A 319 9.02 24.08 13.59
N GLY A 320 8.99 22.98 14.36
CA GLY A 320 8.73 22.97 15.81
C GLY A 320 7.25 22.93 16.19
N GLU A 321 6.32 23.07 15.23
CA GLU A 321 4.88 22.96 15.50
C GLU A 321 4.47 21.50 15.76
N PRO A 322 3.44 21.25 16.58
CA PRO A 322 2.90 19.91 16.74
C PRO A 322 2.20 19.41 15.46
N TYR A 323 2.10 18.11 15.29
CA TYR A 323 1.21 17.53 14.29
C TYR A 323 -0.25 17.72 14.68
N LYS A 324 -1.13 17.94 13.70
CA LYS A 324 -2.57 17.86 13.92
C LYS A 324 -2.93 16.38 14.05
N LEU A 325 -3.78 16.06 15.02
CA LEU A 325 -4.19 14.69 15.30
C LEU A 325 -5.67 14.51 15.00
N VAL A 326 -6.01 13.45 14.27
CA VAL A 326 -7.36 13.05 13.92
C VAL A 326 -7.63 11.69 14.58
N ALA A 327 -8.39 11.69 15.67
CA ALA A 327 -8.75 10.48 16.38
C ALA A 327 -9.84 9.70 15.63
N LEU A 328 -9.54 8.49 15.22
CA LEU A 328 -10.49 7.53 14.67
C LEU A 328 -11.08 6.68 15.81
N PRO A 329 -12.37 6.37 15.79
CA PRO A 329 -12.95 5.52 16.80
C PRO A 329 -12.33 4.11 16.75
N PHE A 330 -12.36 3.41 17.87
CA PHE A 330 -12.00 2.00 17.89
C PHE A 330 -13.23 1.14 17.60
N THR A 331 -13.05 -0.01 16.98
CA THR A 331 -14.14 -0.97 16.76
C THR A 331 -14.54 -1.63 18.09
N ARG A 332 -15.76 -2.16 18.21
CA ARG A 332 -16.04 -3.16 19.22
C ARG A 332 -15.10 -4.36 19.02
N ALA A 333 -14.91 -5.14 20.06
CA ALA A 333 -14.15 -6.39 19.96
C ALA A 333 -14.85 -7.34 18.97
N ILE A 334 -14.12 -7.76 17.94
CA ILE A 334 -14.55 -8.72 16.92
C ILE A 334 -13.73 -9.98 17.15
N PHE A 335 -14.38 -11.13 17.13
CA PHE A 335 -13.75 -12.42 17.40
C PHE A 335 -13.96 -13.37 16.21
N ASP A 336 -13.00 -14.26 16.01
CA ASP A 336 -13.13 -15.38 15.10
C ASP A 336 -14.02 -16.50 15.71
N GLU A 337 -14.14 -17.62 14.99
CA GLU A 337 -14.91 -18.79 15.42
C GLU A 337 -14.31 -19.53 16.63
N ASN A 338 -13.01 -19.30 16.93
CA ASN A 338 -12.30 -19.89 18.07
C ASN A 338 -12.36 -18.99 19.30
N GLY A 339 -12.91 -17.78 19.17
CA GLY A 339 -12.95 -16.77 20.23
C GLY A 339 -11.67 -15.94 20.32
N GLU A 340 -10.81 -15.95 19.31
CA GLU A 340 -9.62 -15.11 19.23
C GLU A 340 -9.99 -13.73 18.70
N ARG A 341 -9.47 -12.67 19.31
CA ARG A 341 -9.77 -11.29 18.91
C ARG A 341 -9.05 -10.92 17.61
N LEU A 342 -9.78 -10.25 16.73
CA LEU A 342 -9.29 -9.84 15.41
C LEU A 342 -8.88 -8.35 15.41
N PRO A 343 -7.78 -7.98 14.71
CA PRO A 343 -7.19 -6.64 14.74
C PRO A 343 -7.87 -5.65 13.79
N ALA A 344 -9.16 -5.36 13.98
CA ALA A 344 -9.90 -4.44 13.16
C ALA A 344 -9.51 -2.98 13.44
N SER A 345 -9.15 -2.23 12.42
CA SER A 345 -8.72 -0.84 12.54
C SER A 345 -9.13 0.02 11.35
N TYR A 346 -9.73 1.19 11.63
CA TYR A 346 -10.03 2.20 10.61
C TYR A 346 -8.79 2.95 10.12
N ALA A 347 -7.63 2.83 10.76
CA ALA A 347 -6.37 3.37 10.27
C ALA A 347 -5.82 2.60 9.07
N ASN A 348 -6.31 1.38 8.82
CA ASN A 348 -5.89 0.56 7.69
C ASN A 348 -6.60 0.96 6.37
N PHE A 349 -6.79 2.27 6.16
CA PHE A 349 -7.36 2.84 4.94
C PHE A 349 -6.35 2.90 3.81
N LEU A 350 -6.86 2.98 2.58
CA LEU A 350 -6.08 3.10 1.34
C LEU A 350 -6.40 4.40 0.62
N PHE A 351 -5.38 5.22 0.33
CA PHE A 351 -5.52 6.30 -0.63
C PHE A 351 -5.48 5.78 -2.07
N VAL A 352 -6.42 6.25 -2.86
CA VAL A 352 -6.40 6.13 -4.32
C VAL A 352 -6.58 7.51 -4.93
N ASN A 353 -6.37 7.69 -6.23
CA ASN A 353 -6.46 9.00 -6.87
C ASN A 353 -7.84 9.65 -6.66
N GLY A 354 -7.90 10.65 -5.79
CA GLY A 354 -9.12 11.40 -5.48
C GLY A 354 -10.10 10.75 -4.50
N ALA A 355 -9.76 9.60 -3.92
CA ALA A 355 -10.58 8.97 -2.90
C ALA A 355 -9.75 8.34 -1.77
N LEU A 356 -10.42 8.09 -0.64
CA LEU A 356 -9.94 7.31 0.48
C LEU A 356 -10.88 6.12 0.67
N LEU A 357 -10.37 4.92 0.47
CA LEU A 357 -11.07 3.68 0.76
C LEU A 357 -10.82 3.30 2.21
N VAL A 358 -11.87 3.09 2.99
CA VAL A 358 -11.78 2.87 4.44
C VAL A 358 -12.38 1.50 4.77
N PRO A 359 -11.66 0.63 5.47
CA PRO A 359 -12.22 -0.65 5.87
C PRO A 359 -13.39 -0.44 6.84
N THR A 360 -14.44 -1.23 6.66
CA THR A 360 -15.61 -1.29 7.54
C THR A 360 -15.82 -2.72 8.00
N TYR A 361 -16.47 -2.90 9.17
CA TYR A 361 -16.51 -4.17 9.86
C TYR A 361 -17.92 -4.54 10.36
N ASP A 362 -18.98 -3.90 9.81
CA ASP A 362 -20.34 -4.01 10.32
C ASP A 362 -20.42 -3.57 11.80
N ASP A 363 -19.68 -2.51 12.11
CA ASP A 363 -19.58 -1.93 13.44
C ASP A 363 -20.36 -0.61 13.53
N LYS A 364 -20.91 -0.32 14.71
CA LYS A 364 -21.62 0.94 15.00
C LYS A 364 -20.77 2.19 14.76
N ASN A 365 -19.45 2.06 14.76
CA ASN A 365 -18.50 3.14 14.55
C ASN A 365 -18.08 3.32 13.07
N ASP A 366 -18.50 2.43 12.14
CA ASP A 366 -18.15 2.55 10.72
C ASP A 366 -18.52 3.92 10.16
N GLU A 367 -19.77 4.34 10.32
CA GLU A 367 -20.21 5.66 9.85
C GLU A 367 -19.49 6.84 10.54
N LYS A 368 -19.15 6.70 11.82
CA LYS A 368 -18.41 7.72 12.58
C LYS A 368 -17.00 7.88 12.01
N ALA A 369 -16.31 6.77 11.74
CA ALA A 369 -14.98 6.78 11.13
C ALA A 369 -14.98 7.43 9.74
N LEU A 370 -15.94 7.04 8.87
CA LEU A 370 -16.10 7.62 7.54
C LEU A 370 -16.34 9.13 7.60
N LYS A 371 -17.21 9.60 8.49
CA LYS A 371 -17.51 11.04 8.67
C LYS A 371 -16.29 11.84 9.15
N ILE A 372 -15.52 11.30 10.12
CA ILE A 372 -14.31 11.94 10.62
C ILE A 372 -13.28 12.11 9.48
N LEU A 373 -13.04 11.05 8.71
CA LEU A 373 -12.09 11.09 7.59
C LEU A 373 -12.57 12.00 6.46
N ALA A 374 -13.86 12.02 6.15
CA ALA A 374 -14.42 12.94 5.16
C ALA A 374 -14.30 14.42 5.57
N GLN A 375 -14.42 14.72 6.86
CA GLN A 375 -14.18 16.08 7.37
C GLN A 375 -12.70 16.46 7.33
N ALA A 376 -11.80 15.51 7.62
CA ALA A 376 -10.37 15.75 7.59
C ALA A 376 -9.80 15.87 6.16
N LEU A 377 -10.45 15.23 5.17
CA LEU A 377 -10.02 15.13 3.78
C LEU A 377 -11.11 15.62 2.80
N PRO A 378 -11.49 16.91 2.84
CA PRO A 378 -12.62 17.42 2.04
C PRO A 378 -12.41 17.36 0.52
N SER A 379 -11.16 17.16 0.06
CA SER A 379 -10.81 16.99 -1.35
C SER A 379 -10.89 15.53 -1.85
N HIS A 380 -11.09 14.56 -0.94
CA HIS A 380 -11.18 13.15 -1.28
C HIS A 380 -12.60 12.61 -1.05
N ARG A 381 -13.02 11.69 -1.88
CA ARG A 381 -14.21 10.88 -1.61
C ARG A 381 -13.86 9.81 -0.59
N VAL A 382 -14.60 9.72 0.49
CA VAL A 382 -14.41 8.67 1.50
C VAL A 382 -15.45 7.57 1.25
N VAL A 383 -14.96 6.34 1.05
CA VAL A 383 -15.79 5.18 0.68
C VAL A 383 -15.49 4.02 1.63
N GLY A 384 -16.53 3.46 2.26
CA GLY A 384 -16.40 2.28 3.11
C GLY A 384 -16.33 0.99 2.28
N ILE A 385 -15.44 0.09 2.68
CA ILE A 385 -15.24 -1.24 2.07
C ILE A 385 -15.43 -2.30 3.15
N ASP A 386 -16.30 -3.27 2.93
CA ASP A 386 -16.49 -4.38 3.88
C ASP A 386 -15.27 -5.31 3.91
N CYS A 387 -14.48 -5.21 4.98
CA CYS A 387 -13.24 -5.97 5.18
C CYS A 387 -13.36 -7.07 6.24
N ARG A 388 -14.57 -7.47 6.62
CA ARG A 388 -14.79 -8.56 7.60
C ARG A 388 -14.14 -9.87 7.19
N SER A 389 -14.01 -10.13 5.88
CA SER A 389 -13.33 -11.33 5.39
C SER A 389 -11.82 -11.23 5.54
N LEU A 390 -11.23 -10.03 5.44
CA LEU A 390 -9.78 -9.84 5.54
C LEU A 390 -9.28 -10.02 6.96
N ILE A 391 -9.97 -9.45 7.95
CA ILE A 391 -9.54 -9.53 9.34
C ILE A 391 -9.54 -10.96 9.91
N LEU A 392 -10.23 -11.92 9.26
CA LEU A 392 -10.14 -13.34 9.64
C LEU A 392 -8.72 -13.90 9.53
N TRP A 393 -7.85 -13.22 8.77
CA TRP A 393 -6.43 -13.52 8.59
C TRP A 393 -5.55 -12.35 9.01
N HIS A 394 -5.99 -11.66 10.07
CA HIS A 394 -5.21 -10.69 10.85
C HIS A 394 -4.80 -9.40 10.11
N GLY A 395 -5.21 -9.20 8.85
CA GLY A 395 -4.95 -7.99 8.07
C GLY A 395 -6.23 -7.30 7.58
N SER A 396 -6.11 -6.16 6.91
CA SER A 396 -7.24 -5.43 6.35
C SER A 396 -6.91 -4.79 4.99
N LEU A 397 -7.63 -3.75 4.59
CA LEU A 397 -7.62 -3.17 3.25
C LEU A 397 -6.24 -2.69 2.78
N HIS A 398 -5.52 -1.95 3.61
CA HIS A 398 -4.19 -1.44 3.27
C HIS A 398 -3.17 -2.58 3.13
N CYS A 399 -3.27 -3.60 3.97
CA CYS A 399 -2.36 -4.74 4.00
C CYS A 399 -2.34 -5.55 2.68
N VAL A 400 -3.47 -5.59 1.94
CA VAL A 400 -3.56 -6.32 0.66
C VAL A 400 -3.23 -5.47 -0.58
N THR A 401 -2.74 -4.24 -0.39
CA THR A 401 -2.52 -3.27 -1.47
C THR A 401 -1.17 -2.58 -1.35
N MET A 402 -0.52 -2.29 -2.48
CA MET A 402 0.70 -1.48 -2.54
C MET A 402 0.58 -0.46 -3.69
N GLN A 403 0.77 0.81 -3.38
CA GLN A 403 0.74 1.87 -4.39
C GLN A 403 1.99 1.86 -5.28
N MET A 404 1.78 2.12 -6.55
CA MET A 404 2.84 2.35 -7.53
C MET A 404 2.70 3.75 -8.13
N TYR A 405 3.83 4.42 -8.32
CA TYR A 405 3.85 5.79 -8.84
C TYR A 405 4.38 5.86 -10.27
N ARG A 406 3.97 6.90 -10.99
CA ARG A 406 4.54 7.31 -12.27
C ARG A 406 5.22 8.66 -12.12
N LEU A 407 6.26 8.87 -12.90
CA LEU A 407 6.91 10.16 -13.05
C LEU A 407 6.48 10.86 -14.33
#